data_2a1458a1d02169522cdbb7785570aded
#
_entry.id   2a1458a1d02169522cdbb7785570aded
#
_cell.length_a   1.000
_cell.length_b   1.000
_cell.length_c   1.000
_cell.angle_alpha   90.00
_cell.angle_beta   90.00
_cell.angle_gamma   90.00
#
_symmetry.space_group_name_H-M   'P 1'
#
loop_
_entity.id
_entity.type
_entity.pdbx_description
1 polymer ?
#
loop_
_entity_poly.entity_id
_entity_poly.type
_entity_poly.pdbx_seq_one_letter_code
_entity_poly.pdbx_strand_id
1 'polypeptide(L)'
;IEDLLPKRLIFLSSGELRKFLIVRTLLSRPRVLILDNPFIGLDAPSRDLLVEMLGQMTKLNGVQVVLLLSNPNDIPGMITHVLPIHDRTCLPPLTREEFMSDTELIARLFPTEGIHACEEVGKVRLPVDMNKIASLHEVTLRMEHVKIRYGSRTILKDLDWEIKNGEKWALFGPNGAGKSTLLSLVYADNPQSYANTLYLFDRKRGSGESIWDIKKRIGYVSPEMHLYYKENVPTLNIVGSGFFDSIGLFRKCNAEQETVALEWMKVFGIEHLNCLLYTSPSPRD
;
A
#
# COMPACT_ATOMS: atom_id res chain seq x y z
N ILE A 1 16.43 9.66 -13.09
CA ILE A 1 17.23 8.64 -12.37
C ILE A 1 18.52 9.26 -11.82
N GLU A 2 19.16 10.18 -12.54
CA GLU A 2 20.40 10.83 -12.10
C GLU A 2 20.29 11.45 -10.70
N ASP A 3 19.15 12.07 -10.37
CA ASP A 3 18.85 12.64 -9.06
C ASP A 3 18.73 11.58 -7.94
N LEU A 4 18.63 10.30 -8.29
CA LEU A 4 18.48 9.19 -7.34
C LEU A 4 19.82 8.51 -7.02
N LEU A 5 20.85 8.69 -7.84
CA LEU A 5 22.16 8.04 -7.69
C LEU A 5 22.82 8.28 -6.32
N PRO A 6 22.74 9.47 -5.72
CA PRO A 6 23.33 9.70 -4.39
C PRO A 6 22.48 9.17 -3.24
N LYS A 7 21.24 8.68 -3.49
CA LYS A 7 20.36 8.18 -2.44
C LYS A 7 20.71 6.73 -2.06
N ARG A 8 20.65 6.43 -0.78
CA ARG A 8 20.66 5.02 -0.33
C ARG A 8 19.32 4.36 -0.68
N LEU A 9 19.35 3.07 -1.02
CA LEU A 9 18.15 2.29 -1.41
C LEU A 9 17.00 2.41 -0.41
N ILE A 10 17.29 2.46 0.88
CA ILE A 10 16.30 2.59 1.96
C ILE A 10 15.54 3.92 1.95
N PHE A 11 16.02 4.92 1.22
CA PHE A 11 15.39 6.24 1.10
C PHE A 11 14.64 6.42 -0.24
N LEU A 12 14.59 5.37 -1.06
CA LEU A 12 13.79 5.38 -2.29
C LEU A 12 12.33 5.06 -1.95
N SER A 13 11.41 5.79 -2.58
CA SER A 13 10.01 5.39 -2.59
C SER A 13 9.84 4.07 -3.33
N SER A 14 8.73 3.35 -3.08
CA SER A 14 8.43 2.07 -3.77
C SER A 14 8.45 2.23 -5.30
N GLY A 15 7.93 3.35 -5.83
CA GLY A 15 7.97 3.65 -7.25
C GLY A 15 9.40 3.94 -7.77
N GLU A 16 10.22 4.69 -7.02
CA GLU A 16 11.62 4.95 -7.38
C GLU A 16 12.44 3.66 -7.37
N LEU A 17 12.27 2.81 -6.34
CA LEU A 17 12.93 1.51 -6.25
C LEU A 17 12.58 0.61 -7.44
N ARG A 18 11.30 0.57 -7.84
CA ARG A 18 10.83 -0.23 -8.97
C ARG A 18 11.46 0.21 -10.29
N LYS A 19 11.51 1.52 -10.56
CA LYS A 19 12.22 2.07 -11.73
C LYS A 19 13.68 1.65 -11.73
N PHE A 20 14.33 1.69 -10.58
CA PHE A 20 15.72 1.28 -10.43
C PHE A 20 15.93 -0.21 -10.72
N LEU A 21 15.05 -1.08 -10.21
CA LEU A 21 15.11 -2.51 -10.47
C LEU A 21 14.89 -2.85 -11.97
N ILE A 22 13.97 -2.16 -12.63
CA ILE A 22 13.76 -2.33 -14.08
C ILE A 22 15.03 -1.95 -14.84
N VAL A 23 15.61 -0.78 -14.58
CA VAL A 23 16.86 -0.34 -15.22
C VAL A 23 17.99 -1.35 -14.98
N ARG A 24 18.16 -1.82 -13.74
CA ARG A 24 19.14 -2.86 -13.40
C ARG A 24 18.96 -4.12 -14.25
N THR A 25 17.71 -4.59 -14.39
CA THR A 25 17.40 -5.78 -15.19
C THR A 25 17.71 -5.56 -16.67
N LEU A 26 17.45 -4.37 -17.19
CA LEU A 26 17.73 -4.02 -18.59
C LEU A 26 19.22 -3.96 -18.93
N LEU A 27 20.08 -3.65 -17.95
CA LEU A 27 21.54 -3.66 -18.14
C LEU A 27 22.09 -5.04 -18.53
N SER A 28 21.40 -6.12 -18.15
CA SER A 28 21.77 -7.49 -18.56
C SER A 28 21.40 -7.84 -19.99
N ARG A 29 20.73 -6.94 -20.72
CA ARG A 29 20.25 -7.13 -22.11
C ARG A 29 19.46 -8.43 -22.29
N PRO A 30 18.38 -8.64 -21.52
CA PRO A 30 17.64 -9.89 -21.57
C PRO A 30 16.93 -10.05 -22.91
N ARG A 31 16.76 -11.31 -23.35
CA ARG A 31 15.90 -11.64 -24.50
C ARG A 31 14.42 -11.68 -24.11
N VAL A 32 14.15 -12.05 -22.88
CA VAL A 32 12.80 -12.11 -22.29
C VAL A 32 12.80 -11.29 -21.01
N LEU A 33 11.90 -10.36 -20.91
CA LEU A 33 11.70 -9.51 -19.74
C LEU A 33 10.39 -9.91 -19.07
N ILE A 34 10.47 -10.45 -17.86
CA ILE A 34 9.31 -10.81 -17.05
C ILE A 34 9.12 -9.77 -15.95
N LEU A 35 7.94 -9.18 -15.88
CA LEU A 35 7.60 -8.16 -14.90
C LEU A 35 6.35 -8.57 -14.11
N ASP A 36 6.50 -8.72 -12.82
CA ASP A 36 5.40 -9.03 -11.92
C ASP A 36 4.79 -7.74 -11.36
N ASN A 37 3.52 -7.53 -11.69
CA ASN A 37 2.71 -6.38 -11.28
C ASN A 37 3.48 -5.04 -11.38
N PRO A 38 4.04 -4.69 -12.57
CA PRO A 38 4.99 -3.57 -12.71
C PRO A 38 4.35 -2.20 -12.42
N PHE A 39 3.03 -2.09 -12.44
CA PHE A 39 2.31 -0.83 -12.29
C PHE A 39 1.94 -0.48 -10.86
N ILE A 40 2.04 -1.43 -9.93
CA ILE A 40 1.72 -1.18 -8.51
C ILE A 40 2.68 -0.12 -7.95
N GLY A 41 2.12 0.92 -7.31
CA GLY A 41 2.90 2.00 -6.69
C GLY A 41 3.48 3.03 -7.66
N LEU A 42 3.21 2.91 -8.98
CA LEU A 42 3.52 3.95 -9.95
C LEU A 42 2.37 4.96 -10.03
N ASP A 43 2.73 6.24 -10.13
CA ASP A 43 1.78 7.29 -10.52
C ASP A 43 1.49 7.22 -12.04
N ALA A 44 0.42 7.87 -12.47
CA ALA A 44 -0.03 7.81 -13.87
C ALA A 44 1.08 8.17 -14.87
N PRO A 45 1.82 9.30 -14.73
CA PRO A 45 2.91 9.63 -15.66
C PRO A 45 4.03 8.58 -15.71
N SER A 46 4.36 7.99 -14.55
CA SER A 46 5.40 6.94 -14.49
C SER A 46 4.95 5.64 -15.12
N ARG A 47 3.66 5.33 -15.02
CA ARG A 47 3.04 4.18 -15.65
C ARG A 47 3.04 4.33 -17.17
N ASP A 48 2.60 5.49 -17.69
CA ASP A 48 2.57 5.77 -19.13
C ASP A 48 3.97 5.70 -19.72
N LEU A 49 4.95 6.29 -19.04
CA LEU A 49 6.36 6.20 -19.44
C LEU A 49 6.88 4.75 -19.50
N LEU A 50 6.51 3.93 -18.51
CA LEU A 50 6.90 2.51 -18.50
C LEU A 50 6.28 1.75 -19.68
N VAL A 51 4.99 1.96 -19.95
CA VAL A 51 4.28 1.34 -21.08
C VAL A 51 4.93 1.73 -22.40
N GLU A 52 5.21 3.03 -22.59
CA GLU A 52 5.87 3.53 -23.80
C GLU A 52 7.27 2.91 -23.98
N MET A 53 8.08 2.89 -22.93
CA MET A 53 9.40 2.31 -22.93
C MET A 53 9.38 0.81 -23.29
N LEU A 54 8.47 0.03 -22.68
CA LEU A 54 8.30 -1.38 -23.01
C LEU A 54 7.88 -1.57 -24.47
N GLY A 55 6.97 -0.74 -24.97
CA GLY A 55 6.53 -0.75 -26.36
C GLY A 55 7.67 -0.45 -27.35
N GLN A 56 8.55 0.49 -27.02
CA GLN A 56 9.74 0.77 -27.82
C GLN A 56 10.74 -0.39 -27.82
N MET A 57 10.96 -1.01 -26.67
CA MET A 57 11.88 -2.14 -26.53
C MET A 57 11.43 -3.37 -27.33
N THR A 58 10.15 -3.67 -27.34
CA THR A 58 9.61 -4.78 -28.14
C THR A 58 9.76 -4.54 -29.63
N LYS A 59 9.60 -3.29 -30.10
CA LYS A 59 9.71 -2.92 -31.52
C LYS A 59 11.15 -2.84 -32.02
N LEU A 60 12.04 -2.24 -31.24
CA LEU A 60 13.40 -1.93 -31.69
C LEU A 60 14.38 -3.06 -31.39
N ASN A 61 14.27 -3.75 -30.29
CA ASN A 61 15.26 -4.70 -29.79
C ASN A 61 14.81 -6.16 -29.82
N GLY A 62 13.58 -6.45 -30.24
CA GLY A 62 13.02 -7.80 -30.28
C GLY A 62 12.95 -8.48 -28.91
N VAL A 63 12.94 -7.71 -27.82
CA VAL A 63 12.77 -8.24 -26.46
C VAL A 63 11.34 -8.74 -26.29
N GLN A 64 11.19 -9.99 -25.90
CA GLN A 64 9.88 -10.51 -25.50
C GLN A 64 9.51 -10.01 -24.10
N VAL A 65 8.31 -9.54 -23.95
CA VAL A 65 7.81 -9.03 -22.65
C VAL A 65 6.68 -9.93 -22.14
N VAL A 66 6.80 -10.37 -20.90
CA VAL A 66 5.76 -11.10 -20.16
C VAL A 66 5.38 -10.26 -18.96
N LEU A 67 4.11 -9.91 -18.86
CA LEU A 67 3.56 -9.17 -17.72
C LEU A 67 2.65 -10.08 -16.91
N LEU A 68 2.87 -10.16 -15.61
CA LEU A 68 1.93 -10.74 -14.67
C LEU A 68 1.08 -9.59 -14.13
N LEU A 69 -0.24 -9.69 -14.32
CA LEU A 69 -1.17 -8.61 -13.99
C LEU A 69 -2.37 -9.17 -13.24
N SER A 70 -2.85 -8.43 -12.27
CA SER A 70 -4.03 -8.76 -11.46
C SER A 70 -5.26 -7.90 -11.79
N ASN A 71 -5.14 -6.98 -12.75
CA ASN A 71 -6.23 -6.13 -13.19
C ASN A 71 -6.27 -6.07 -14.73
N PRO A 72 -7.40 -6.39 -15.38
CA PRO A 72 -7.51 -6.37 -16.82
C PRO A 72 -7.30 -4.97 -17.43
N ASN A 73 -7.64 -3.91 -16.69
CA ASN A 73 -7.41 -2.53 -17.14
C ASN A 73 -5.93 -2.14 -17.22
N ASP A 74 -5.07 -2.97 -16.65
CA ASP A 74 -3.62 -2.76 -16.65
C ASP A 74 -2.92 -3.36 -17.88
N ILE A 75 -3.64 -4.07 -18.76
CA ILE A 75 -3.08 -4.72 -19.96
C ILE A 75 -2.74 -3.66 -21.01
N PRO A 76 -1.44 -3.38 -21.28
CA PRO A 76 -1.06 -2.39 -22.27
C PRO A 76 -1.46 -2.80 -23.70
N GLY A 77 -1.66 -1.80 -24.57
CA GLY A 77 -2.01 -2.05 -25.98
C GLY A 77 -0.96 -2.81 -26.80
N MET A 78 0.29 -2.85 -26.35
CA MET A 78 1.37 -3.58 -27.01
C MET A 78 1.32 -5.10 -26.77
N ILE A 79 0.56 -5.57 -25.79
CA ILE A 79 0.42 -7.00 -25.49
C ILE A 79 -0.42 -7.65 -26.59
N THR A 80 0.07 -8.75 -27.12
CA THR A 80 -0.57 -9.48 -28.22
C THR A 80 -1.44 -10.62 -27.75
N HIS A 81 -1.05 -11.30 -26.67
CA HIS A 81 -1.72 -12.51 -26.17
C HIS A 81 -1.89 -12.42 -24.64
N VAL A 82 -2.97 -13.00 -24.16
CA VAL A 82 -3.29 -13.12 -22.75
C VAL A 82 -3.48 -14.59 -22.40
N LEU A 83 -2.84 -15.05 -21.34
CA LEU A 83 -3.06 -16.36 -20.73
C LEU A 83 -3.83 -16.17 -19.42
N PRO A 84 -5.15 -16.39 -19.41
CA PRO A 84 -5.92 -16.27 -18.18
C PRO A 84 -5.63 -17.45 -17.25
N ILE A 85 -5.55 -17.17 -15.95
CA ILE A 85 -5.37 -18.19 -14.91
C ILE A 85 -6.53 -18.06 -13.92
N HIS A 86 -7.24 -19.16 -13.69
CA HIS A 86 -8.37 -19.22 -12.77
C HIS A 86 -8.33 -20.53 -11.99
N ASP A 87 -8.59 -20.47 -10.69
CA ASP A 87 -8.57 -21.64 -9.80
C ASP A 87 -7.35 -22.54 -9.99
N ARG A 88 -6.16 -21.94 -10.05
CA ARG A 88 -4.86 -22.63 -10.25
C ARG A 88 -4.75 -23.38 -11.58
N THR A 89 -5.62 -23.07 -12.53
CA THR A 89 -5.65 -23.69 -13.87
C THR A 89 -5.42 -22.62 -14.93
N CYS A 90 -4.54 -22.92 -15.90
CA CYS A 90 -4.39 -22.10 -17.08
C CYS A 90 -5.55 -22.35 -18.04
N LEU A 91 -6.23 -21.29 -18.44
CA LEU A 91 -7.24 -21.35 -19.51
C LEU A 91 -6.55 -21.26 -20.88
N PRO A 92 -7.26 -21.54 -21.98
CA PRO A 92 -6.72 -21.39 -23.32
C PRO A 92 -6.18 -19.96 -23.54
N PRO A 93 -5.01 -19.81 -24.20
CA PRO A 93 -4.50 -18.51 -24.54
C PRO A 93 -5.40 -17.81 -25.57
N LEU A 94 -5.60 -16.52 -25.39
CA LEU A 94 -6.42 -15.66 -26.25
C LEU A 94 -5.57 -14.52 -26.80
N THR A 95 -5.97 -13.95 -27.92
CA THR A 95 -5.44 -12.65 -28.31
C THR A 95 -5.90 -11.58 -27.31
N ARG A 96 -5.18 -10.48 -27.23
CA ARG A 96 -5.60 -9.37 -26.36
C ARG A 96 -7.00 -8.87 -26.73
N GLU A 97 -7.33 -8.81 -28.01
CA GLU A 97 -8.63 -8.33 -28.49
C GLU A 97 -9.77 -9.27 -28.08
N GLU A 98 -9.60 -10.57 -28.25
CA GLU A 98 -10.56 -11.59 -27.78
C GLU A 98 -10.77 -11.51 -26.28
N PHE A 99 -9.67 -11.44 -25.51
CA PHE A 99 -9.76 -11.34 -24.05
C PHE A 99 -10.50 -10.08 -23.60
N MET A 100 -10.18 -8.91 -24.16
CA MET A 100 -10.80 -7.63 -23.77
C MET A 100 -12.25 -7.52 -24.19
N SER A 101 -12.69 -8.29 -25.19
CA SER A 101 -14.08 -8.34 -25.64
C SER A 101 -14.94 -9.37 -24.89
N ASP A 102 -14.29 -10.35 -24.22
CA ASP A 102 -14.98 -11.39 -23.47
C ASP A 102 -15.33 -10.91 -22.05
N THR A 103 -16.42 -10.16 -21.96
CA THR A 103 -16.91 -9.61 -20.70
C THR A 103 -17.34 -10.69 -19.70
N GLU A 104 -17.80 -11.85 -20.18
CA GLU A 104 -18.21 -12.96 -19.33
C GLU A 104 -17.00 -13.63 -18.68
N LEU A 105 -15.94 -13.87 -19.45
CA LEU A 105 -14.69 -14.39 -18.93
C LEU A 105 -14.07 -13.41 -17.92
N ILE A 106 -14.03 -12.12 -18.24
CA ILE A 106 -13.51 -11.09 -17.33
C ILE A 106 -14.30 -11.06 -16.02
N ALA A 107 -15.63 -11.10 -16.07
CA ALA A 107 -16.49 -11.14 -14.89
C ALA A 107 -16.24 -12.41 -14.04
N ARG A 108 -15.97 -13.55 -14.68
CA ARG A 108 -15.63 -14.80 -13.98
C ARG A 108 -14.25 -14.76 -13.33
N LEU A 109 -13.25 -14.16 -14.00
CA LEU A 109 -11.89 -14.03 -13.47
C LEU A 109 -11.81 -13.00 -12.34
N PHE A 110 -12.59 -11.95 -12.44
CA PHE A 110 -12.65 -10.84 -11.50
C PHE A 110 -14.09 -10.64 -11.00
N PRO A 111 -14.60 -11.61 -10.22
CA PRO A 111 -15.98 -11.51 -9.75
C PRO A 111 -16.16 -10.25 -8.91
N THR A 112 -17.00 -9.38 -9.39
CA THR A 112 -17.45 -8.18 -8.65
C THR A 112 -18.32 -8.56 -7.44
N GLU A 113 -18.72 -9.84 -7.35
CA GLU A 113 -19.54 -10.36 -6.26
C GLU A 113 -18.89 -10.28 -4.88
N GLY A 114 -17.55 -10.19 -4.81
CA GLY A 114 -16.89 -9.82 -3.57
C GLY A 114 -17.19 -8.39 -3.09
N ILE A 115 -17.70 -7.53 -3.99
CA ILE A 115 -18.17 -6.17 -3.67
C ILE A 115 -19.66 -6.20 -3.28
N HIS A 116 -20.44 -7.20 -3.75
CA HIS A 116 -21.82 -7.43 -3.27
C HIS A 116 -21.89 -7.99 -1.85
N ALA A 117 -20.81 -8.56 -1.33
CA ALA A 117 -20.66 -8.70 0.12
C ALA A 117 -20.71 -7.31 0.83
N CYS A 118 -20.50 -6.22 0.09
CA CYS A 118 -20.69 -4.86 0.60
C CYS A 118 -22.17 -4.42 0.69
N GLU A 119 -23.13 -5.04 0.00
CA GLU A 119 -24.55 -4.77 0.25
C GLU A 119 -25.01 -5.40 1.59
N GLU A 120 -24.33 -6.45 2.04
CA GLU A 120 -24.47 -6.96 3.41
C GLU A 120 -23.58 -6.26 4.42
N VAL A 121 -22.66 -5.37 4.04
CA VAL A 121 -21.79 -4.62 4.97
C VAL A 121 -22.61 -3.80 5.98
N GLY A 122 -23.82 -3.36 5.61
CA GLY A 122 -24.77 -2.79 6.56
C GLY A 122 -25.26 -3.77 7.65
N LYS A 123 -25.01 -5.08 7.49
CA LYS A 123 -25.35 -6.15 8.45
C LYS A 123 -24.13 -6.78 9.09
N VAL A 124 -22.90 -6.46 8.64
CA VAL A 124 -21.68 -6.96 9.26
C VAL A 124 -21.54 -6.33 10.64
N ARG A 125 -21.78 -7.10 11.67
CA ARG A 125 -21.51 -6.69 13.04
C ARG A 125 -20.00 -6.64 13.24
N LEU A 126 -19.45 -5.43 13.33
CA LEU A 126 -18.04 -5.26 13.61
C LEU A 126 -17.72 -5.82 15.01
N PRO A 127 -16.59 -6.52 15.18
CA PRO A 127 -16.20 -7.13 16.45
C PRO A 127 -15.97 -6.11 17.57
N VAL A 128 -15.81 -4.84 17.21
CA VAL A 128 -15.63 -3.73 18.17
C VAL A 128 -16.69 -2.67 17.91
N ASP A 129 -17.32 -2.19 18.98
CA ASP A 129 -18.26 -1.07 18.91
C ASP A 129 -17.50 0.23 18.63
N MET A 130 -17.43 0.58 17.33
CA MET A 130 -16.75 1.80 16.88
C MET A 130 -17.40 3.08 17.41
N ASN A 131 -18.67 3.03 17.86
CA ASN A 131 -19.35 4.19 18.43
C ASN A 131 -18.81 4.55 19.83
N LYS A 132 -18.23 3.58 20.54
CA LYS A 132 -17.56 3.84 21.84
C LYS A 132 -16.24 4.59 21.71
N ILE A 133 -15.71 4.67 20.48
CA ILE A 133 -14.49 5.43 20.15
C ILE A 133 -14.86 6.89 19.80
N ALA A 134 -16.11 7.30 19.95
CA ALA A 134 -16.56 8.67 19.71
C ALA A 134 -15.63 9.65 20.44
N SER A 135 -14.79 10.29 19.69
CA SER A 135 -13.73 11.15 20.17
C SER A 135 -14.31 12.49 20.63
N LEU A 136 -13.97 12.88 21.84
CA LEU A 136 -14.28 14.18 22.44
C LEU A 136 -13.39 15.30 21.87
N HIS A 137 -13.12 15.33 20.54
CA HIS A 137 -12.32 16.38 19.92
C HIS A 137 -13.06 17.01 18.72
N GLU A 138 -12.87 18.30 18.51
CA GLU A 138 -13.46 19.02 17.39
C GLU A 138 -12.55 18.96 16.17
N VAL A 139 -11.25 19.17 16.36
CA VAL A 139 -10.24 19.16 15.31
C VAL A 139 -9.34 17.92 15.47
N THR A 140 -9.35 17.05 14.46
CA THR A 140 -8.50 15.87 14.43
C THR A 140 -7.04 16.22 14.14
N LEU A 141 -6.82 17.12 13.19
CA LEU A 141 -5.50 17.57 12.77
C LEU A 141 -5.58 19.06 12.41
N ARG A 142 -4.62 19.85 12.88
CA ARG A 142 -4.36 21.20 12.36
C ARG A 142 -2.88 21.44 12.23
N MET A 143 -2.48 21.91 11.10
CA MET A 143 -1.12 22.30 10.71
C MET A 143 -1.11 23.78 10.36
N GLU A 144 -0.15 24.51 10.90
CA GLU A 144 0.00 25.96 10.68
C GLU A 144 1.41 26.22 10.19
N HIS A 145 1.53 26.77 8.97
CA HIS A 145 2.79 27.15 8.32
C HIS A 145 3.86 26.04 8.32
N VAL A 146 3.43 24.78 8.13
CA VAL A 146 4.32 23.63 8.21
C VAL A 146 5.32 23.61 7.07
N LYS A 147 6.60 23.49 7.43
CA LYS A 147 7.73 23.39 6.50
C LYS A 147 8.57 22.17 6.82
N ILE A 148 8.82 21.33 5.82
CA ILE A 148 9.71 20.17 5.96
C ILE A 148 10.87 20.30 5.00
N ARG A 149 12.08 20.17 5.55
CA ARG A 149 13.31 20.28 4.78
C ARG A 149 14.31 19.19 5.19
N TYR A 150 14.92 18.57 4.20
CA TYR A 150 16.04 17.63 4.39
C TYR A 150 17.28 18.16 3.66
N GLY A 151 18.25 18.62 4.40
CA GLY A 151 19.42 19.30 3.84
C GLY A 151 19.04 20.53 3.03
N SER A 152 19.39 20.58 1.76
CA SER A 152 19.03 21.66 0.82
C SER A 152 17.64 21.50 0.21
N ARG A 153 17.03 20.30 0.30
CA ARG A 153 15.75 19.98 -0.35
C ARG A 153 14.58 20.31 0.55
N THR A 154 13.69 21.18 0.10
CA THR A 154 12.40 21.44 0.74
C THR A 154 11.36 20.48 0.18
N ILE A 155 10.68 19.74 1.05
CA ILE A 155 9.63 18.77 0.69
C ILE A 155 8.26 19.39 0.83
N LEU A 156 8.00 20.08 1.96
CA LEU A 156 6.75 20.81 2.21
C LEU A 156 7.07 22.26 2.44
N LYS A 157 6.29 23.13 1.80
CA LYS A 157 6.49 24.59 1.83
C LYS A 157 5.22 25.21 2.38
N ASP A 158 5.31 25.76 3.61
CA ASP A 158 4.28 26.64 4.16
C ASP A 158 2.85 26.06 4.03
N LEU A 159 2.64 24.88 4.61
CA LEU A 159 1.39 24.15 4.51
C LEU A 159 0.48 24.48 5.70
N ASP A 160 -0.71 24.95 5.39
CA ASP A 160 -1.83 25.06 6.33
C ASP A 160 -2.85 23.98 5.97
N TRP A 161 -3.27 23.20 6.95
CA TRP A 161 -4.25 22.15 6.74
C TRP A 161 -5.00 21.84 8.03
N GLU A 162 -6.31 21.74 7.93
CA GLU A 162 -7.18 21.36 9.05
C GLU A 162 -8.11 20.22 8.66
N ILE A 163 -8.25 19.24 9.54
CA ILE A 163 -9.21 18.16 9.45
C ILE A 163 -10.09 18.19 10.69
N LYS A 164 -11.38 18.36 10.49
CA LYS A 164 -12.37 18.29 11.57
C LYS A 164 -12.78 16.86 11.86
N ASN A 165 -13.28 16.64 13.06
CA ASN A 165 -13.79 15.32 13.44
C ASN A 165 -14.89 14.85 12.49
N GLY A 166 -14.81 13.58 12.05
CA GLY A 166 -15.76 12.98 11.13
C GLY A 166 -15.53 13.22 9.65
N GLU A 167 -14.65 14.15 9.26
CA GLU A 167 -14.29 14.38 7.86
C GLU A 167 -13.48 13.20 7.29
N LYS A 168 -13.63 12.96 5.99
CA LYS A 168 -12.93 11.94 5.22
C LYS A 168 -12.14 12.59 4.10
N TRP A 169 -10.82 12.42 4.11
CA TRP A 169 -9.92 13.11 3.21
C TRP A 169 -9.16 12.13 2.31
N ALA A 170 -9.02 12.50 1.04
CA ALA A 170 -8.12 11.84 0.10
C ALA A 170 -6.92 12.75 -0.16
N LEU A 171 -5.72 12.28 0.21
CA LEU A 171 -4.47 12.97 -0.08
C LEU A 171 -3.94 12.48 -1.44
N PHE A 172 -4.08 13.33 -2.45
CA PHE A 172 -3.76 12.99 -3.84
C PHE A 172 -2.57 13.79 -4.37
N GLY A 173 -1.76 13.18 -5.21
CA GLY A 173 -0.62 13.82 -5.86
C GLY A 173 0.39 12.81 -6.42
N PRO A 174 1.33 13.23 -7.29
CA PRO A 174 2.33 12.37 -7.90
C PRO A 174 3.30 11.77 -6.87
N ASN A 175 4.07 10.77 -7.29
CA ASN A 175 5.14 10.22 -6.46
C ASN A 175 6.21 11.30 -6.20
N GLY A 176 6.72 11.32 -4.96
CA GLY A 176 7.67 12.36 -4.55
C GLY A 176 7.06 13.71 -4.17
N ALA A 177 5.73 13.89 -4.25
CA ALA A 177 5.04 15.14 -3.84
C ALA A 177 5.07 15.43 -2.32
N GLY A 178 5.56 14.48 -1.51
CA GLY A 178 5.65 14.67 -0.07
C GLY A 178 4.49 14.06 0.74
N LYS A 179 3.57 13.29 0.13
CA LYS A 179 2.41 12.68 0.81
C LYS A 179 2.82 11.86 2.04
N SER A 180 3.76 10.93 1.87
CA SER A 180 4.25 10.08 2.97
C SER A 180 4.99 10.89 4.03
N THR A 181 5.71 11.95 3.63
CA THR A 181 6.37 12.88 4.55
C THR A 181 5.34 13.65 5.37
N LEU A 182 4.26 14.09 4.75
CA LEU A 182 3.16 14.77 5.45
C LEU A 182 2.50 13.83 6.48
N LEU A 183 2.17 12.59 6.08
CA LEU A 183 1.59 11.60 6.98
C LEU A 183 2.55 11.21 8.12
N SER A 184 3.86 11.20 7.89
CA SER A 184 4.85 10.92 8.95
C SER A 184 4.84 11.95 10.08
N LEU A 185 4.43 13.17 9.81
CA LEU A 185 4.21 14.18 10.86
C LEU A 185 2.99 13.83 11.72
N VAL A 186 1.91 13.37 11.08
CA VAL A 186 0.66 13.01 11.76
C VAL A 186 0.85 11.78 12.64
N TYR A 187 1.49 10.74 12.09
CA TYR A 187 1.78 9.48 12.81
C TYR A 187 2.94 9.59 13.81
N ALA A 188 3.50 10.78 13.96
CA ALA A 188 4.56 11.09 14.93
C ALA A 188 5.90 10.37 14.70
N ASP A 189 6.19 9.87 13.51
CA ASP A 189 7.46 9.24 13.16
C ASP A 189 8.51 10.26 12.69
N ASN A 190 8.10 11.49 12.37
CA ASN A 190 8.99 12.53 11.89
C ASN A 190 9.39 13.49 13.02
N PRO A 191 10.68 13.58 13.38
CA PRO A 191 11.14 14.48 14.44
C PRO A 191 10.88 15.97 14.12
N GLN A 192 10.74 16.36 12.85
CA GLN A 192 10.38 17.73 12.47
C GLN A 192 8.96 18.11 12.88
N SER A 193 8.13 17.17 13.35
CA SER A 193 6.83 17.46 13.96
C SER A 193 6.93 18.39 15.16
N TYR A 194 8.05 18.35 15.90
CA TYR A 194 8.30 19.24 17.04
C TYR A 194 8.82 20.63 16.65
N ALA A 195 9.36 20.79 15.44
CA ALA A 195 9.81 22.06 14.91
C ALA A 195 8.74 22.85 14.18
N ASN A 196 7.54 22.27 14.03
CA ASN A 196 6.41 22.83 13.33
C ASN A 196 5.21 22.99 14.27
N THR A 197 4.29 23.87 13.92
CA THR A 197 3.06 24.02 14.68
C THR A 197 2.04 22.99 14.21
N LEU A 198 1.86 21.98 15.03
CA LEU A 198 0.94 20.86 14.81
C LEU A 198 0.00 20.71 16.00
N TYR A 199 -1.28 20.48 15.71
CA TYR A 199 -2.27 20.05 16.69
C TYR A 199 -2.85 18.70 16.26
N LEU A 200 -2.93 17.77 17.20
CA LEU A 200 -3.57 16.48 17.02
C LEU A 200 -4.62 16.30 18.11
N PHE A 201 -5.85 16.05 17.71
CA PHE A 201 -6.97 15.86 18.63
C PHE A 201 -7.13 17.02 19.63
N ASP A 202 -7.16 18.24 19.11
CA ASP A 202 -7.21 19.53 19.84
C ASP A 202 -5.99 19.86 20.71
N ARG A 203 -4.95 19.03 20.71
CA ARG A 203 -3.74 19.25 21.54
C ARG A 203 -2.55 19.62 20.68
N LYS A 204 -1.85 20.68 21.09
CA LYS A 204 -0.60 21.09 20.42
C LYS A 204 0.46 20.00 20.60
N ARG A 205 1.13 19.64 19.53
CA ARG A 205 2.25 18.70 19.55
C ARG A 205 3.38 19.20 20.43
N GLY A 206 3.90 18.33 21.32
CA GLY A 206 4.95 18.69 22.28
C GLY A 206 4.45 19.35 23.56
N SER A 207 3.13 19.30 23.84
CA SER A 207 2.55 19.84 25.08
C SER A 207 2.56 18.85 26.27
N GLY A 208 3.37 17.78 26.17
CA GLY A 208 3.52 16.77 27.25
C GLY A 208 2.92 15.41 26.93
N GLU A 209 2.30 15.22 25.77
CA GLU A 209 1.85 13.91 25.30
C GLU A 209 3.03 13.05 24.83
N SER A 210 2.95 11.75 25.09
CA SER A 210 3.91 10.79 24.55
C SER A 210 3.58 10.42 23.09
N ILE A 211 4.59 9.95 22.34
CA ILE A 211 4.40 9.39 21.01
C ILE A 211 3.39 8.24 21.03
N TRP A 212 3.42 7.44 22.08
CA TRP A 212 2.55 6.29 22.26
C TRP A 212 1.09 6.67 22.45
N ASP A 213 0.81 7.81 23.11
CA ASP A 213 -0.55 8.31 23.30
C ASP A 213 -1.19 8.73 21.99
N ILE A 214 -0.38 9.21 21.05
CA ILE A 214 -0.81 9.55 19.69
C ILE A 214 -0.99 8.28 18.86
N LYS A 215 0.00 7.38 18.84
CA LYS A 215 -0.04 6.16 18.04
C LYS A 215 -1.21 5.25 18.40
N LYS A 216 -1.60 5.17 19.66
CA LYS A 216 -2.80 4.43 20.11
C LYS A 216 -4.11 4.94 19.52
N ARG A 217 -4.14 6.20 19.07
CA ARG A 217 -5.34 6.85 18.52
C ARG A 217 -5.34 6.88 16.98
N ILE A 218 -4.24 6.48 16.33
CA ILE A 218 -4.06 6.56 14.88
C ILE A 218 -3.71 5.16 14.36
N GLY A 219 -4.60 4.55 13.58
CA GLY A 219 -4.27 3.39 12.78
C GLY A 219 -3.52 3.81 11.51
N TYR A 220 -2.40 3.16 11.21
CA TYR A 220 -1.61 3.42 10.01
C TYR A 220 -1.31 2.12 9.28
N VAL A 221 -1.58 2.10 7.97
CA VAL A 221 -1.26 0.99 7.08
C VAL A 221 -0.52 1.51 5.87
N SER A 222 0.62 0.92 5.55
CA SER A 222 1.35 1.19 4.31
C SER A 222 1.82 -0.11 3.65
N PRO A 223 2.05 -0.10 2.31
CA PRO A 223 2.56 -1.27 1.61
C PRO A 223 3.89 -1.79 2.17
N GLU A 224 4.71 -0.91 2.73
CA GLU A 224 6.03 -1.25 3.26
C GLU A 224 5.98 -1.92 4.65
N MET A 225 4.85 -1.90 5.34
CA MET A 225 4.74 -2.46 6.70
C MET A 225 5.05 -3.95 6.74
N HIS A 226 4.77 -4.69 5.66
CA HIS A 226 5.08 -6.12 5.59
C HIS A 226 6.57 -6.43 5.75
N LEU A 227 7.47 -5.50 5.37
CA LEU A 227 8.93 -5.66 5.49
C LEU A 227 9.44 -5.67 6.94
N TYR A 228 8.63 -5.18 7.88
CA TYR A 228 9.01 -5.10 9.28
C TYR A 228 8.61 -6.34 10.09
N TYR A 229 7.74 -7.21 9.55
CA TYR A 229 7.39 -8.45 10.21
C TYR A 229 8.49 -9.47 10.02
N LYS A 230 8.85 -10.18 11.10
CA LYS A 230 9.79 -11.29 11.04
C LYS A 230 9.16 -12.47 10.31
N GLU A 231 9.98 -13.20 9.58
CA GLU A 231 9.58 -14.47 8.96
C GLU A 231 9.13 -15.49 10.01
N ASN A 232 8.26 -16.41 9.61
CA ASN A 232 7.75 -17.51 10.43
C ASN A 232 6.90 -17.10 11.65
N VAL A 233 6.16 -16.01 11.57
CA VAL A 233 5.16 -15.64 12.58
C VAL A 233 3.78 -16.10 12.13
N PRO A 234 3.00 -16.80 12.96
CA PRO A 234 1.61 -17.14 12.64
C PRO A 234 0.78 -15.90 12.29
N THR A 235 -0.05 -15.99 11.26
CA THR A 235 -0.85 -14.85 10.80
C THR A 235 -1.77 -14.30 11.90
N LEU A 236 -2.34 -15.18 12.72
CA LEU A 236 -3.13 -14.78 13.88
C LEU A 236 -2.34 -13.89 14.85
N ASN A 237 -1.04 -14.16 15.03
CA ASN A 237 -0.17 -13.36 15.89
C ASN A 237 0.11 -11.97 15.27
N ILE A 238 0.17 -11.87 13.94
CA ILE A 238 0.29 -10.58 13.25
C ILE A 238 -0.96 -9.75 13.51
N VAL A 239 -2.15 -10.33 13.34
CA VAL A 239 -3.41 -9.64 13.63
C VAL A 239 -3.49 -9.25 15.11
N GLY A 240 -3.16 -10.19 16.00
CA GLY A 240 -3.17 -9.96 17.45
C GLY A 240 -2.17 -8.90 17.92
N SER A 241 -1.06 -8.67 17.18
CA SER A 241 -0.09 -7.63 17.52
C SER A 241 -0.69 -6.22 17.50
N GLY A 242 -1.79 -6.04 16.74
CA GLY A 242 -2.55 -4.79 16.71
C GLY A 242 -3.10 -4.35 18.05
N PHE A 243 -3.41 -5.27 18.97
CA PHE A 243 -3.84 -4.90 20.34
C PHE A 243 -2.74 -4.21 21.16
N PHE A 244 -1.49 -4.37 20.77
CA PHE A 244 -0.32 -3.86 21.48
C PHE A 244 0.40 -2.75 20.73
N ASP A 245 -0.15 -2.31 19.59
CA ASP A 245 0.48 -1.32 18.69
C ASP A 245 1.95 -1.65 18.40
N SER A 246 2.22 -2.93 18.12
CA SER A 246 3.56 -3.45 17.91
C SER A 246 3.68 -4.20 16.58
N ILE A 247 4.86 -4.09 15.95
CA ILE A 247 5.20 -4.89 14.79
C ILE A 247 5.71 -6.24 15.29
N GLY A 248 4.86 -7.26 15.26
CA GLY A 248 5.09 -8.58 15.85
C GLY A 248 4.52 -8.72 17.26
N LEU A 249 4.22 -9.97 17.62
CA LEU A 249 3.60 -10.29 18.91
C LEU A 249 4.67 -10.54 19.97
N PHE A 250 4.90 -9.58 20.84
CA PHE A 250 5.81 -9.69 21.99
C PHE A 250 5.09 -10.14 23.29
N ARG A 251 3.77 -10.13 23.29
CA ARG A 251 2.92 -10.58 24.38
C ARG A 251 1.86 -11.51 23.82
N LYS A 252 1.52 -12.59 24.52
CA LYS A 252 0.42 -13.47 24.13
C LYS A 252 -0.89 -12.72 24.26
N CYS A 253 -1.75 -12.87 23.26
CA CYS A 253 -3.14 -12.46 23.36
C CYS A 253 -3.86 -13.33 24.41
N ASN A 254 -4.82 -12.75 25.10
CA ASN A 254 -5.77 -13.53 25.91
C ASN A 254 -6.84 -14.13 24.98
N ALA A 255 -7.66 -15.04 25.51
CA ALA A 255 -8.68 -15.74 24.73
C ALA A 255 -9.73 -14.79 24.10
N GLU A 256 -10.06 -13.70 24.77
CA GLU A 256 -10.98 -12.68 24.26
C GLU A 256 -10.35 -11.94 23.05
N GLN A 257 -9.09 -11.54 23.16
CA GLN A 257 -8.35 -10.88 22.07
C GLN A 257 -8.19 -11.80 20.86
N GLU A 258 -7.89 -13.08 21.08
CA GLU A 258 -7.81 -14.07 19.99
C GLU A 258 -9.17 -14.24 19.29
N THR A 259 -10.27 -14.27 20.04
CA THR A 259 -11.62 -14.33 19.48
C THR A 259 -11.90 -13.12 18.61
N VAL A 260 -11.63 -11.91 19.10
CA VAL A 260 -11.82 -10.67 18.33
C VAL A 260 -10.95 -10.64 17.09
N ALA A 261 -9.69 -11.10 17.18
CA ALA A 261 -8.79 -11.19 16.02
C ALA A 261 -9.35 -12.13 14.94
N LEU A 262 -9.84 -13.30 15.32
CA LEU A 262 -10.46 -14.27 14.41
C LEU A 262 -11.75 -13.71 13.77
N GLU A 263 -12.57 -13.00 14.54
CA GLU A 263 -13.76 -12.33 14.00
C GLU A 263 -13.40 -11.28 12.95
N TRP A 264 -12.35 -10.49 13.18
CA TRP A 264 -11.84 -9.57 12.18
C TRP A 264 -11.32 -10.29 10.94
N MET A 265 -10.56 -11.37 11.10
CA MET A 265 -10.09 -12.19 9.98
C MET A 265 -11.26 -12.74 9.16
N LYS A 266 -12.35 -13.12 9.81
CA LYS A 266 -13.60 -13.56 9.16
C LYS A 266 -14.25 -12.43 8.37
N VAL A 267 -14.37 -11.22 8.94
CA VAL A 267 -14.90 -10.03 8.23
C VAL A 267 -14.13 -9.76 6.93
N PHE A 268 -12.81 -9.96 6.92
CA PHE A 268 -11.98 -9.78 5.74
C PHE A 268 -11.85 -11.04 4.86
N GLY A 269 -12.52 -12.15 5.16
CA GLY A 269 -12.47 -13.40 4.40
C GLY A 269 -11.11 -14.11 4.42
N ILE A 270 -10.26 -13.80 5.42
CA ILE A 270 -8.90 -14.35 5.57
C ILE A 270 -8.76 -15.32 6.75
N GLU A 271 -9.86 -15.82 7.30
CA GLU A 271 -9.87 -16.74 8.43
C GLU A 271 -9.13 -18.06 8.16
N HIS A 272 -9.15 -18.51 6.89
CA HIS A 272 -8.43 -19.71 6.45
C HIS A 272 -6.91 -19.57 6.54
N LEU A 273 -6.40 -18.36 6.70
CA LEU A 273 -4.96 -18.08 6.82
C LEU A 273 -4.47 -18.11 8.27
N ASN A 274 -5.34 -18.29 9.27
CA ASN A 274 -5.01 -18.17 10.70
C ASN A 274 -3.86 -19.06 11.16
N CYS A 275 -3.73 -20.25 10.58
CA CYS A 275 -2.67 -21.22 10.88
C CYS A 275 -1.45 -21.12 9.97
N LEU A 276 -1.48 -20.25 8.94
CA LEU A 276 -0.35 -20.08 8.04
C LEU A 276 0.75 -19.27 8.72
N LEU A 277 1.99 -19.68 8.48
CA LEU A 277 3.14 -18.88 8.83
C LEU A 277 3.27 -17.73 7.84
N TYR A 278 3.45 -16.53 8.34
CA TYR A 278 3.82 -15.40 7.50
C TYR A 278 5.24 -15.64 6.98
N THR A 279 5.34 -16.00 5.72
CA THR A 279 6.61 -16.02 5.01
C THR A 279 6.65 -14.80 4.12
N SER A 280 7.60 -13.91 4.35
CA SER A 280 7.93 -12.90 3.34
C SER A 280 8.27 -13.66 2.05
N PRO A 281 7.69 -13.27 0.89
CA PRO A 281 8.10 -13.91 -0.36
C PRO A 281 9.60 -13.66 -0.52
N SER A 282 10.36 -14.73 -0.29
CA SER A 282 11.80 -14.69 -0.51
C SER A 282 12.03 -14.47 -2.01
N PRO A 283 12.94 -13.57 -2.40
CA PRO A 283 13.30 -13.45 -3.80
C PRO A 283 14.03 -14.70 -4.35
N ARG A 284 14.00 -15.82 -3.62
CA ARG A 284 14.69 -17.08 -3.95
C ARG A 284 13.79 -18.31 -4.02
N ASP A 285 12.49 -18.16 -3.74
CA ASP A 285 11.52 -19.27 -3.85
C ASP A 285 10.70 -19.15 -5.13
#